data_d2534aee8ede534e28714074c89e17e4
#
_entry.id   d2534aee8ede534e28714074c89e17e4
#
_cell.length_a   1.000
_cell.length_b   1.000
_cell.length_c   1.000
_cell.angle_alpha   90.00
_cell.angle_beta   90.00
_cell.angle_gamma   90.00
#
_symmetry.space_group_name_H-M   'P 1'
#
loop_
_entity.id
_entity.type
_entity.pdbx_description
1 polymer ?
#
loop_
_entity_poly.entity_id
_entity_poly.type
_entity_poly.pdbx_seq_one_letter_code
_entity_poly.pdbx_strand_id
1 'polypeptide(L)'
;VAPSRGLGDVYKRQGTHDRCKTTVEPMIKQQWFVKMDELIKPAVEGVKNGDIELMPASMDKTYFNWTDNIRDWCISRQLWWGHRIPAYYCADCGEFVVARENPGKCPKCGCTHMTQDEDTLDTWFSSALWPFSTLGWPDKTEDLDYFYPNDVLVTGYDIIFFWVIRMIFSGYEQMGEAPFHTVLFHGLVRDSQGRKMSKSLGNGIDPLEVIDKYGADALRLTLITGNAPGNDMRFYWERVESSRNFANKIWNASRFIMMNLEGKTVTEPADLNELCLEDKWILSKLNTVIREVTDNMDLSLIHISEPTRR
;
A
#
# COMPACT_ATOMS: atom_id res chain seq x y z
N VAL A 1 -39.62 27.45 -0.67
CA VAL A 1 -39.12 27.56 0.70
C VAL A 1 -39.08 26.17 1.30
N ALA A 2 -37.90 25.60 1.50
CA ALA A 2 -37.78 24.33 2.21
C ALA A 2 -38.28 24.56 3.65
N PRO A 3 -39.11 23.67 4.21
CA PRO A 3 -39.58 23.81 5.57
C PRO A 3 -38.36 23.85 6.52
N SER A 4 -38.34 24.80 7.45
CA SER A 4 -37.31 24.93 8.49
C SER A 4 -37.28 23.61 9.27
N ARG A 5 -36.21 22.85 9.11
CA ARG A 5 -35.98 21.66 9.90
C ARG A 5 -35.70 22.11 11.34
N GLY A 6 -36.48 21.64 12.28
CA GLY A 6 -36.35 22.00 13.69
C GLY A 6 -34.96 21.63 14.25
N LEU A 7 -34.55 22.29 15.35
CA LEU A 7 -33.29 22.07 16.05
C LEU A 7 -32.97 20.57 16.30
N GLY A 8 -34.00 19.73 16.48
CA GLY A 8 -33.83 18.29 16.63
C GLY A 8 -33.22 17.55 15.42
N ASP A 9 -33.38 18.08 14.20
CA ASP A 9 -32.79 17.50 13.00
C ASP A 9 -31.32 17.90 12.83
N VAL A 10 -30.90 19.00 13.40
CA VAL A 10 -29.48 19.43 13.42
C VAL A 10 -28.67 18.51 14.35
N TYR A 11 -29.20 18.20 15.53
CA TYR A 11 -28.53 17.29 16.47
C TYR A 11 -28.37 15.86 15.92
N LYS A 12 -29.29 15.37 15.10
CA LYS A 12 -29.20 14.05 14.46
C LYS A 12 -28.11 13.94 13.39
N ARG A 13 -27.50 15.06 12.98
CA ARG A 13 -26.45 15.13 11.95
C ARG A 13 -25.06 15.40 12.49
N GLN A 14 -24.91 15.55 13.79
CA GLN A 14 -23.58 15.72 14.37
C GLN A 14 -22.81 14.41 14.27
N GLY A 15 -21.54 14.50 13.83
CA GLY A 15 -20.63 13.37 13.80
C GLY A 15 -20.42 12.82 15.21
N THR A 16 -20.30 11.51 15.31
CA THR A 16 -20.01 10.82 16.56
C THR A 16 -18.65 10.11 16.46
N HIS A 17 -17.94 10.05 17.55
CA HIS A 17 -16.66 9.34 17.64
C HIS A 17 -16.89 7.84 17.50
N ASP A 18 -16.10 7.16 16.66
CA ASP A 18 -16.33 5.75 16.29
C ASP A 18 -16.28 4.78 17.46
N ARG A 19 -15.42 5.02 18.46
CA ARG A 19 -15.27 4.13 19.61
C ARG A 19 -16.26 4.41 20.73
N CYS A 20 -16.35 5.65 21.19
CA CYS A 20 -17.17 6.00 22.36
C CYS A 20 -18.56 6.49 22.01
N LYS A 21 -18.87 6.70 20.72
CA LYS A 21 -20.17 7.16 20.21
C LYS A 21 -20.61 8.53 20.78
N THR A 22 -19.72 9.27 21.43
CA THR A 22 -20.01 10.62 21.88
C THR A 22 -20.03 11.59 20.70
N THR A 23 -20.81 12.63 20.81
CA THR A 23 -20.86 13.69 19.80
C THR A 23 -19.51 14.41 19.70
N VAL A 24 -19.04 14.63 18.47
CA VAL A 24 -17.82 15.41 18.21
C VAL A 24 -18.14 16.89 18.29
N GLU A 25 -17.42 17.60 19.14
CA GLU A 25 -17.55 19.05 19.28
C GLU A 25 -16.33 19.76 18.66
N PRO A 26 -16.52 20.74 17.77
CA PRO A 26 -15.41 21.48 17.18
C PRO A 26 -14.76 22.35 18.25
N MET A 27 -13.42 22.33 18.32
CA MET A 27 -12.62 23.14 19.23
C MET A 27 -11.49 23.83 18.46
N ILE A 28 -11.29 25.11 18.73
CA ILE A 28 -10.14 25.85 18.17
C ILE A 28 -8.94 25.60 19.06
N LYS A 29 -7.86 25.06 18.46
CA LYS A 29 -6.57 24.83 19.12
C LYS A 29 -5.45 25.20 18.15
N GLN A 30 -4.31 25.67 18.68
CA GLN A 30 -3.09 25.82 17.89
C GLN A 30 -2.64 24.43 17.39
N GLN A 31 -2.23 24.37 16.13
CA GLN A 31 -1.81 23.14 15.48
C GLN A 31 -0.57 23.42 14.61
N TRP A 32 0.24 22.39 14.42
CA TRP A 32 1.34 22.43 13.48
C TRP A 32 0.87 22.03 12.08
N PHE A 33 1.27 22.83 11.10
CA PHE A 33 0.95 22.60 9.70
C PHE A 33 2.20 22.60 8.84
N VAL A 34 2.21 21.73 7.83
CA VAL A 34 3.16 21.77 6.72
C VAL A 34 2.49 22.49 5.56
N LYS A 35 3.14 23.54 5.04
CA LYS A 35 2.70 24.22 3.81
C LYS A 35 2.91 23.32 2.61
N MET A 36 1.85 23.03 1.87
CA MET A 36 1.89 22.07 0.79
C MET A 36 2.11 22.69 -0.60
N ASP A 37 1.86 23.98 -0.77
CA ASP A 37 1.86 24.65 -2.09
C ASP A 37 3.14 24.44 -2.92
N GLU A 38 4.30 24.50 -2.28
CA GLU A 38 5.59 24.29 -2.95
C GLU A 38 6.00 22.82 -2.94
N LEU A 39 5.77 22.10 -1.86
CA LEU A 39 6.17 20.72 -1.68
C LEU A 39 5.48 19.77 -2.66
N ILE A 40 4.24 20.08 -3.06
CA ILE A 40 3.48 19.21 -3.96
C ILE A 40 3.89 19.33 -5.42
N LYS A 41 4.51 20.44 -5.84
CA LYS A 41 4.84 20.70 -7.24
C LYS A 41 5.75 19.62 -7.85
N PRO A 42 6.89 19.26 -7.25
CA PRO A 42 7.74 18.20 -7.77
C PRO A 42 7.02 16.85 -7.87
N ALA A 43 6.14 16.54 -6.89
CA ALA A 43 5.36 15.31 -6.89
C ALA A 43 4.36 15.26 -8.04
N VAL A 44 3.72 16.37 -8.39
CA VAL A 44 2.82 16.48 -9.54
C VAL A 44 3.59 16.35 -10.86
N GLU A 45 4.71 17.06 -10.97
CA GLU A 45 5.54 17.02 -12.18
C GLU A 45 6.16 15.64 -12.40
N GLY A 46 6.64 14.96 -11.37
CA GLY A 46 7.24 13.63 -11.50
C GLY A 46 6.29 12.58 -12.08
N VAL A 47 4.99 12.65 -11.73
CA VAL A 47 3.98 11.76 -12.34
C VAL A 47 3.65 12.22 -13.77
N LYS A 48 3.54 13.53 -14.03
CA LYS A 48 3.26 14.06 -15.38
C LYS A 48 4.37 13.77 -16.38
N ASN A 49 5.62 13.83 -15.95
CA ASN A 49 6.79 13.61 -16.78
C ASN A 49 7.11 12.13 -17.01
N GLY A 50 6.46 11.24 -16.23
CA GLY A 50 6.71 9.80 -16.30
C GLY A 50 7.90 9.32 -15.46
N ASP A 51 8.44 10.17 -14.56
CA ASP A 51 9.44 9.74 -13.57
C ASP A 51 8.83 8.71 -12.61
N ILE A 52 7.52 8.82 -12.36
CA ILE A 52 6.73 7.90 -11.56
C ILE A 52 5.52 7.45 -12.36
N GLU A 53 5.40 6.15 -12.61
CA GLU A 53 4.25 5.52 -13.26
C GLU A 53 3.26 5.00 -12.22
N LEU A 54 1.96 5.31 -12.39
CA LEU A 54 0.89 4.79 -11.54
C LEU A 54 0.16 3.65 -12.26
N MET A 55 0.18 2.47 -11.68
CA MET A 55 -0.50 1.28 -12.20
C MET A 55 -1.70 0.87 -11.33
N PRO A 56 -2.92 0.73 -11.90
CA PRO A 56 -3.29 1.00 -13.28
C PRO A 56 -3.41 2.50 -13.56
N ALA A 57 -3.25 2.91 -14.81
CA ALA A 57 -3.32 4.33 -15.23
C ALA A 57 -4.63 5.03 -14.84
N SER A 58 -5.70 4.30 -14.54
CA SER A 58 -6.94 4.87 -14.00
C SER A 58 -6.75 5.58 -12.66
N MET A 59 -5.67 5.30 -11.94
CA MET A 59 -5.32 5.92 -10.66
C MET A 59 -4.75 7.32 -10.81
N ASP A 60 -4.27 7.71 -11.99
CA ASP A 60 -3.80 9.06 -12.29
C ASP A 60 -4.87 10.10 -11.96
N LYS A 61 -6.11 9.83 -12.38
CA LYS A 61 -7.23 10.73 -12.09
C LYS A 61 -7.44 10.92 -10.58
N THR A 62 -7.30 9.87 -9.80
CA THR A 62 -7.44 9.93 -8.35
C THR A 62 -6.29 10.69 -7.73
N TYR A 63 -5.06 10.44 -8.19
CA TYR A 63 -3.86 11.13 -7.75
C TYR A 63 -3.95 12.64 -7.99
N PHE A 64 -4.25 13.06 -9.23
CA PHE A 64 -4.36 14.47 -9.58
C PHE A 64 -5.54 15.16 -8.89
N ASN A 65 -6.66 14.49 -8.69
CA ASN A 65 -7.75 15.06 -7.90
C ASN A 65 -7.35 15.39 -6.45
N TRP A 66 -6.51 14.59 -5.83
CA TRP A 66 -5.98 14.86 -4.50
C TRP A 66 -4.90 15.95 -4.50
N THR A 67 -4.00 15.96 -5.48
CA THR A 67 -2.90 16.93 -5.55
C THR A 67 -3.35 18.33 -5.97
N ASP A 68 -4.30 18.43 -6.90
CA ASP A 68 -4.86 19.70 -7.36
C ASP A 68 -5.71 20.41 -6.27
N ASN A 69 -6.24 19.64 -5.33
CA ASN A 69 -7.05 20.16 -4.22
C ASN A 69 -6.36 20.06 -2.86
N ILE A 70 -5.03 19.93 -2.87
CA ILE A 70 -4.27 19.75 -1.63
C ILE A 70 -4.36 21.00 -0.76
N ARG A 71 -4.44 20.77 0.55
CA ARG A 71 -4.41 21.82 1.57
C ARG A 71 -3.24 21.58 2.50
N ASP A 72 -2.89 22.62 3.27
CA ASP A 72 -1.87 22.50 4.30
C ASP A 72 -2.16 21.32 5.24
N TRP A 73 -1.14 20.53 5.49
CA TRP A 73 -1.26 19.29 6.25
C TRP A 73 -1.05 19.56 7.74
N CYS A 74 -2.12 19.37 8.53
CA CYS A 74 -2.01 19.37 9.99
C CYS A 74 -1.25 18.12 10.44
N ILE A 75 -0.08 18.30 11.05
CA ILE A 75 0.82 17.23 11.47
C ILE A 75 0.78 16.95 12.97
N SER A 76 0.16 17.80 13.79
CA SER A 76 0.06 17.60 15.23
C SER A 76 -1.14 16.74 15.63
N ARG A 77 -0.95 15.89 16.62
CA ARG A 77 -1.96 14.99 17.20
C ARG A 77 -1.87 15.08 18.74
N GLN A 78 -3.02 15.14 19.39
CA GLN A 78 -3.15 15.16 20.85
C GLN A 78 -3.26 13.72 21.36
N LEU A 79 -2.18 12.93 21.16
CA LEU A 79 -2.11 11.53 21.57
C LEU A 79 -1.12 11.38 22.72
N TRP A 80 -1.45 10.51 23.65
CA TRP A 80 -0.55 10.17 24.76
C TRP A 80 0.69 9.39 24.29
N TRP A 81 0.53 8.52 23.30
CA TRP A 81 1.60 7.71 22.75
C TRP A 81 1.90 8.08 21.30
N GLY A 82 3.16 8.35 21.02
CA GLY A 82 3.65 8.72 19.70
C GLY A 82 4.98 9.44 19.78
N HIS A 83 5.54 9.82 18.64
CA HIS A 83 6.74 10.63 18.57
C HIS A 83 6.37 12.11 18.74
N ARG A 84 6.86 12.69 19.81
CA ARG A 84 6.58 14.09 20.16
C ARG A 84 7.18 15.04 19.15
N ILE A 85 6.49 16.16 18.91
CA ILE A 85 6.98 17.23 18.07
C ILE A 85 8.28 17.80 18.68
N PRO A 86 9.39 17.88 17.92
CA PRO A 86 10.69 18.29 18.42
C PRO A 86 10.80 19.83 18.49
N ALA A 87 9.78 20.48 19.02
CA ALA A 87 9.73 21.93 19.24
C ALA A 87 9.76 22.25 20.73
N TYR A 88 10.55 23.24 21.11
CA TYR A 88 10.77 23.63 22.50
C TYR A 88 10.41 25.12 22.67
N TYR A 89 9.50 25.40 23.56
CA TYR A 89 9.00 26.74 23.84
C TYR A 89 9.73 27.35 25.03
N CYS A 90 10.12 28.62 24.89
CA CYS A 90 10.70 29.40 25.98
C CYS A 90 9.62 29.93 26.91
N ALA A 91 9.74 29.67 28.21
CA ALA A 91 8.77 30.14 29.21
C ALA A 91 8.76 31.67 29.35
N ASP A 92 9.88 32.37 29.07
CA ASP A 92 10.00 33.82 29.32
C ASP A 92 9.56 34.67 28.12
N CYS A 93 9.97 34.29 26.89
CA CYS A 93 9.70 35.14 25.72
C CYS A 93 8.72 34.50 24.70
N GLY A 94 8.27 33.25 24.93
CA GLY A 94 7.33 32.55 24.05
C GLY A 94 7.93 32.10 22.70
N GLU A 95 9.23 32.35 22.48
CA GLU A 95 9.91 31.87 21.27
C GLU A 95 10.00 30.34 21.25
N PHE A 96 9.98 29.73 20.09
CA PHE A 96 10.17 28.27 19.95
C PHE A 96 11.37 27.94 19.07
N VAL A 97 11.93 26.78 19.33
CA VAL A 97 13.08 26.23 18.59
C VAL A 97 12.78 24.79 18.23
N VAL A 98 13.01 24.42 16.98
CA VAL A 98 12.98 23.02 16.55
C VAL A 98 14.38 22.43 16.69
N ALA A 99 14.52 21.40 17.51
CA ALA A 99 15.80 20.75 17.79
C ALA A 99 15.62 19.26 18.10
N ARG A 100 16.65 18.47 17.83
CA ARG A 100 16.62 17.01 18.14
C ARG A 100 16.50 16.75 19.63
N GLU A 101 17.15 17.59 20.44
CA GLU A 101 17.15 17.52 21.89
C GLU A 101 16.85 18.91 22.47
N ASN A 102 16.53 18.95 23.77
CA ASN A 102 16.32 20.21 24.46
C ASN A 102 17.55 21.11 24.32
N PRO A 103 17.43 22.32 23.74
CA PRO A 103 18.57 23.20 23.49
C PRO A 103 19.19 23.77 24.80
N GLY A 104 18.54 23.54 25.95
CA GLY A 104 18.99 24.00 27.26
C GLY A 104 18.87 25.51 27.50
N LYS A 105 18.97 26.30 26.44
CA LYS A 105 18.81 27.79 26.51
C LYS A 105 18.08 28.29 25.29
N CYS A 106 17.22 29.28 25.52
CA CYS A 106 16.54 30.00 24.45
C CYS A 106 17.56 30.83 23.64
N PRO A 107 17.64 30.72 22.32
CA PRO A 107 18.57 31.45 21.49
C PRO A 107 18.28 32.98 21.48
N LYS A 108 17.04 33.38 21.79
CA LYS A 108 16.61 34.76 21.74
C LYS A 108 16.84 35.52 23.06
N CYS A 109 16.50 34.95 24.21
CA CYS A 109 16.58 35.63 25.51
C CYS A 109 17.53 34.97 26.51
N GLY A 110 18.10 33.79 26.20
CA GLY A 110 19.02 33.06 27.08
C GLY A 110 18.35 32.33 28.26
N CYS A 111 17.03 32.34 28.36
CA CYS A 111 16.29 31.59 29.38
C CYS A 111 16.57 30.11 29.31
N THR A 112 16.71 29.44 30.45
CA THR A 112 16.97 28.00 30.56
C THR A 112 15.70 27.16 30.69
N HIS A 113 14.53 27.77 30.84
CA HIS A 113 13.26 27.08 30.96
C HIS A 113 12.65 26.87 29.58
N MET A 114 13.02 25.77 28.96
CA MET A 114 12.51 25.34 27.67
C MET A 114 11.63 24.11 27.86
N THR A 115 10.37 24.17 27.37
CA THR A 115 9.41 23.07 27.47
C THR A 115 9.09 22.51 26.09
N GLN A 116 9.23 21.19 25.91
CA GLN A 116 8.89 20.54 24.66
C GLN A 116 7.38 20.55 24.42
N ASP A 117 6.99 20.68 23.16
CA ASP A 117 5.60 20.54 22.71
C ASP A 117 4.99 19.22 23.23
N GLU A 118 3.75 19.26 23.68
CA GLU A 118 3.05 18.10 24.24
C GLU A 118 2.43 17.22 23.14
N ASP A 119 2.17 17.82 21.97
CA ASP A 119 1.56 17.12 20.85
C ASP A 119 2.55 16.14 20.20
N THR A 120 2.01 15.11 19.56
CA THR A 120 2.77 14.13 18.77
C THR A 120 2.60 14.37 17.29
N LEU A 121 3.56 13.91 16.48
CA LEU A 121 3.46 13.95 15.04
C LEU A 121 2.42 12.95 14.52
N ASP A 122 1.75 13.30 13.43
CA ASP A 122 0.92 12.38 12.65
C ASP A 122 1.74 11.15 12.25
N THR A 123 1.18 9.96 12.38
CA THR A 123 1.86 8.71 12.01
C THR A 123 2.34 8.71 10.56
N TRP A 124 1.62 9.40 9.68
CA TRP A 124 1.99 9.52 8.28
C TRP A 124 3.22 10.40 8.03
N PHE A 125 3.63 11.18 9.02
CA PHE A 125 4.83 12.01 8.91
C PHE A 125 6.09 11.14 8.82
N SER A 126 6.26 10.21 9.75
CA SER A 126 7.37 9.25 9.70
C SER A 126 7.17 8.19 8.61
N SER A 127 5.93 7.76 8.35
CA SER A 127 5.63 6.80 7.27
C SER A 127 6.02 7.33 5.88
N ALA A 128 5.99 8.64 5.68
CA ALA A 128 6.42 9.27 4.42
C ALA A 128 7.93 9.15 4.15
N LEU A 129 8.73 8.92 5.18
CA LEU A 129 10.18 8.77 5.08
C LEU A 129 10.63 7.35 4.74
N TRP A 130 9.71 6.40 4.72
CA TRP A 130 10.00 4.97 4.61
C TRP A 130 10.92 4.58 3.44
N PRO A 131 10.77 5.10 2.21
CA PRO A 131 11.58 4.69 1.08
C PRO A 131 13.09 4.89 1.25
N PHE A 132 13.50 5.81 2.10
CA PHE A 132 14.89 6.16 2.32
C PHE A 132 15.34 6.03 3.78
N SER A 133 14.45 6.24 4.76
CA SER A 133 14.83 6.14 6.18
C SER A 133 15.18 4.71 6.60
N THR A 134 14.55 3.70 6.01
CA THR A 134 14.86 2.28 6.28
C THR A 134 16.20 1.84 5.68
N LEU A 135 16.72 2.61 4.73
CA LEU A 135 18.00 2.38 4.08
C LEU A 135 19.16 3.15 4.77
N GLY A 136 18.87 3.82 5.89
CA GLY A 136 19.87 4.47 6.73
C GLY A 136 19.90 5.99 6.67
N TRP A 137 19.06 6.63 5.82
CA TRP A 137 18.96 8.10 5.82
C TRP A 137 18.71 8.65 7.26
N PRO A 138 19.34 9.74 7.70
CA PRO A 138 20.07 10.75 6.91
C PRO A 138 21.57 10.44 6.67
N ASP A 139 22.07 9.28 7.13
CA ASP A 139 23.44 8.89 6.86
C ASP A 139 23.59 8.37 5.42
N LYS A 140 24.79 8.49 4.87
CA LYS A 140 25.12 7.88 3.58
C LYS A 140 25.53 6.44 3.81
N THR A 141 24.71 5.51 3.35
CA THR A 141 24.94 4.07 3.47
C THR A 141 25.03 3.43 2.10
N GLU A 142 25.68 2.27 2.02
CA GLU A 142 25.73 1.46 0.80
C GLU A 142 24.33 1.01 0.35
N ASP A 143 23.44 0.70 1.29
CA ASP A 143 22.07 0.32 1.01
C ASP A 143 21.26 1.48 0.41
N LEU A 144 21.45 2.71 0.92
CA LEU A 144 20.80 3.89 0.38
C LEU A 144 21.27 4.19 -1.05
N ASP A 145 22.58 4.10 -1.30
CA ASP A 145 23.15 4.35 -2.62
C ASP A 145 22.73 3.27 -3.65
N TYR A 146 22.44 2.04 -3.21
CA TYR A 146 22.07 0.94 -4.09
C TYR A 146 20.57 0.78 -4.32
N PHE A 147 19.74 0.93 -3.27
CA PHE A 147 18.31 0.64 -3.32
C PHE A 147 17.42 1.86 -3.49
N TYR A 148 17.94 3.08 -3.43
CA TYR A 148 17.19 4.29 -3.68
C TYR A 148 17.62 4.94 -5.00
N PRO A 149 16.67 5.31 -5.90
CA PRO A 149 15.22 5.10 -5.84
C PRO A 149 14.81 3.63 -5.91
N ASN A 150 13.67 3.29 -5.29
CA ASN A 150 13.13 1.93 -5.37
C ASN A 150 12.48 1.69 -6.75
N ASP A 151 12.46 0.45 -7.24
CA ASP A 151 11.83 0.14 -8.51
C ASP A 151 10.30 0.22 -8.44
N VAL A 152 9.70 -0.46 -7.47
CA VAL A 152 8.24 -0.59 -7.37
C VAL A 152 7.75 -0.46 -5.93
N LEU A 153 6.76 0.41 -5.73
CA LEU A 153 5.93 0.45 -4.53
C LEU A 153 4.63 -0.29 -4.79
N VAL A 154 4.30 -1.29 -3.95
CA VAL A 154 3.01 -1.99 -4.01
C VAL A 154 2.16 -1.59 -2.82
N THR A 155 0.94 -1.08 -3.05
CA THR A 155 0.06 -0.61 -1.98
C THR A 155 -1.41 -0.63 -2.38
N GLY A 156 -2.30 -0.54 -1.39
CA GLY A 156 -3.73 -0.34 -1.62
C GLY A 156 -4.03 1.07 -2.15
N TYR A 157 -5.02 1.17 -3.03
CA TYR A 157 -5.44 2.46 -3.59
C TYR A 157 -6.04 3.42 -2.54
N ASP A 158 -6.51 2.90 -1.41
CA ASP A 158 -7.18 3.68 -0.36
C ASP A 158 -6.23 4.58 0.44
N ILE A 159 -4.91 4.41 0.30
CA ILE A 159 -3.90 5.24 0.94
C ILE A 159 -3.03 6.03 -0.04
N ILE A 160 -3.52 6.28 -1.26
CA ILE A 160 -2.87 7.17 -2.22
C ILE A 160 -2.55 8.52 -1.57
N PHE A 161 -3.56 9.17 -0.96
CA PHE A 161 -3.39 10.47 -0.34
C PHE A 161 -2.52 10.42 0.91
N PHE A 162 -2.78 9.44 1.79
CA PHE A 162 -2.14 9.42 3.10
C PHE A 162 -0.69 8.96 3.07
N TRP A 163 -0.32 8.13 2.11
CA TRP A 163 0.99 7.51 2.08
C TRP A 163 1.77 7.77 0.79
N VAL A 164 1.19 7.45 -0.37
CA VAL A 164 1.91 7.54 -1.64
C VAL A 164 2.32 8.97 -1.95
N ILE A 165 1.38 9.92 -1.96
CA ILE A 165 1.66 11.33 -2.23
C ILE A 165 2.68 11.88 -1.23
N ARG A 166 2.57 11.48 0.04
CA ARG A 166 3.49 11.92 1.10
C ARG A 166 4.90 11.36 0.93
N MET A 167 5.06 10.11 0.54
CA MET A 167 6.36 9.57 0.20
C MET A 167 6.99 10.29 -1.00
N ILE A 168 6.20 10.58 -2.03
CA ILE A 168 6.69 11.24 -3.24
C ILE A 168 7.22 12.64 -2.93
N PHE A 169 6.44 13.50 -2.29
CA PHE A 169 6.95 14.85 -2.00
C PHE A 169 8.08 14.83 -0.97
N SER A 170 8.07 13.89 0.00
CA SER A 170 9.17 13.75 0.95
C SER A 170 10.45 13.27 0.28
N GLY A 171 10.36 12.38 -0.73
CA GLY A 171 11.49 11.94 -1.53
C GLY A 171 12.11 13.12 -2.27
N TYR A 172 11.33 13.88 -3.01
CA TYR A 172 11.81 15.06 -3.71
C TYR A 172 12.41 16.11 -2.77
N GLU A 173 11.81 16.34 -1.61
CA GLU A 173 12.29 17.33 -0.63
C GLU A 173 13.59 16.90 0.06
N GLN A 174 13.72 15.63 0.46
CA GLN A 174 14.82 15.16 1.27
C GLN A 174 15.97 14.55 0.44
N MET A 175 15.64 13.91 -0.69
CA MET A 175 16.60 13.19 -1.53
C MET A 175 16.86 13.90 -2.87
N GLY A 176 15.97 14.82 -3.29
CA GLY A 176 16.09 15.55 -4.55
C GLY A 176 15.58 14.80 -5.78
N GLU A 177 15.04 13.60 -5.61
CA GLU A 177 14.55 12.75 -6.70
C GLU A 177 13.36 11.89 -6.27
N ALA A 178 12.71 11.24 -7.23
CA ALA A 178 11.57 10.37 -7.00
C ALA A 178 11.93 9.19 -6.08
N PRO A 179 11.07 8.81 -5.11
CA PRO A 179 11.38 7.70 -4.19
C PRO A 179 11.22 6.31 -4.82
N PHE A 180 10.51 6.19 -5.92
CA PHE A 180 10.26 4.95 -6.66
C PHE A 180 9.81 5.27 -8.08
N HIS A 181 10.01 4.32 -9.02
CA HIS A 181 9.65 4.49 -10.42
C HIS A 181 8.21 4.08 -10.73
N THR A 182 7.71 3.04 -10.08
CA THR A 182 6.35 2.54 -10.33
C THR A 182 5.57 2.39 -9.02
N VAL A 183 4.29 2.77 -9.04
CA VAL A 183 3.35 2.50 -7.95
C VAL A 183 2.27 1.55 -8.46
N LEU A 184 2.30 0.30 -7.98
CA LEU A 184 1.28 -0.69 -8.29
C LEU A 184 0.19 -0.67 -7.22
N PHE A 185 -1.02 -0.25 -7.60
CA PHE A 185 -2.16 -0.24 -6.72
C PHE A 185 -2.94 -1.55 -6.81
N HIS A 186 -3.05 -2.24 -5.70
CA HIS A 186 -3.94 -3.38 -5.57
C HIS A 186 -5.28 -2.97 -4.97
N GLY A 187 -6.32 -3.77 -5.24
CA GLY A 187 -7.62 -3.63 -4.61
C GLY A 187 -7.63 -4.12 -3.16
N LEU A 188 -8.71 -3.83 -2.46
CA LEU A 188 -8.93 -4.30 -1.10
C LEU A 188 -9.63 -5.65 -1.09
N VAL A 189 -9.28 -6.49 -0.11
CA VAL A 189 -10.04 -7.71 0.18
C VAL A 189 -11.26 -7.33 1.02
N ARG A 190 -12.44 -7.65 0.51
CA ARG A 190 -13.74 -7.38 1.14
C ARG A 190 -14.40 -8.69 1.59
N ASP A 191 -15.33 -8.59 2.52
CA ASP A 191 -16.13 -9.75 2.91
C ASP A 191 -17.03 -10.24 1.77
N SER A 192 -17.72 -11.36 1.97
CA SER A 192 -18.60 -11.96 0.97
C SER A 192 -19.76 -11.03 0.54
N GLN A 193 -20.12 -10.05 1.39
CA GLN A 193 -21.14 -9.05 1.09
C GLN A 193 -20.57 -7.79 0.40
N GLY A 194 -19.24 -7.75 0.19
CA GLY A 194 -18.56 -6.61 -0.41
C GLY A 194 -18.26 -5.46 0.54
N ARG A 195 -18.41 -5.64 1.85
CA ARG A 195 -18.10 -4.62 2.85
C ARG A 195 -16.59 -4.64 3.16
N LYS A 196 -16.02 -3.47 3.42
CA LYS A 196 -14.62 -3.36 3.88
C LYS A 196 -14.46 -4.11 5.21
N MET A 197 -13.47 -4.99 5.29
CA MET A 197 -13.15 -5.68 6.53
C MET A 197 -12.59 -4.70 7.56
N SER A 198 -13.11 -4.76 8.79
CA SER A 198 -12.63 -3.94 9.90
C SER A 198 -12.77 -4.66 11.23
N LYS A 199 -11.87 -4.33 12.18
CA LYS A 199 -11.91 -4.87 13.53
C LYS A 199 -13.22 -4.51 14.26
N SER A 200 -13.78 -3.33 13.98
CA SER A 200 -15.02 -2.84 14.59
C SER A 200 -16.27 -3.57 14.12
N LEU A 201 -16.27 -4.08 12.89
CA LEU A 201 -17.36 -4.87 12.32
C LEU A 201 -17.24 -6.36 12.62
N GLY A 202 -16.09 -6.82 13.10
CA GLY A 202 -15.85 -8.25 13.36
C GLY A 202 -15.94 -9.14 12.11
N ASN A 203 -15.84 -8.56 10.92
CA ASN A 203 -15.94 -9.26 9.64
C ASN A 203 -14.55 -9.57 9.02
N GLY A 204 -13.48 -9.36 9.78
CA GLY A 204 -12.13 -9.72 9.35
C GLY A 204 -11.96 -11.24 9.34
N ILE A 205 -11.22 -11.74 8.38
CA ILE A 205 -10.85 -13.15 8.28
C ILE A 205 -9.36 -13.24 8.64
N ASP A 206 -9.06 -14.10 9.61
CA ASP A 206 -7.67 -14.35 9.99
C ASP A 206 -6.99 -15.24 8.92
N PRO A 207 -5.92 -14.75 8.28
CA PRO A 207 -5.17 -15.55 7.32
C PRO A 207 -4.63 -16.86 7.90
N LEU A 208 -4.27 -16.90 9.17
CA LEU A 208 -3.76 -18.10 9.81
C LEU A 208 -4.83 -19.17 9.93
N GLU A 209 -6.07 -18.80 10.27
CA GLU A 209 -7.21 -19.71 10.28
C GLU A 209 -7.47 -20.34 8.90
N VAL A 210 -7.32 -19.52 7.84
CA VAL A 210 -7.45 -20.01 6.46
C VAL A 210 -6.33 -20.99 6.12
N ILE A 211 -5.09 -20.68 6.51
CA ILE A 211 -3.92 -21.52 6.28
C ILE A 211 -4.06 -22.87 7.00
N ASP A 212 -4.48 -22.86 8.25
CA ASP A 212 -4.67 -24.08 9.05
C ASP A 212 -5.73 -25.01 8.42
N LYS A 213 -6.79 -24.44 7.84
CA LYS A 213 -7.88 -25.20 7.26
C LYS A 213 -7.64 -25.66 5.83
N TYR A 214 -7.02 -24.84 4.99
CA TYR A 214 -6.92 -25.07 3.55
C TYR A 214 -5.49 -25.13 3.01
N GLY A 215 -4.51 -24.73 3.79
CA GLY A 215 -3.12 -24.61 3.41
C GLY A 215 -2.74 -23.23 2.83
N ALA A 216 -1.47 -22.88 2.96
CA ALA A 216 -0.94 -21.58 2.52
C ALA A 216 -1.06 -21.38 1.00
N ASP A 217 -0.82 -22.43 0.22
CA ASP A 217 -0.90 -22.37 -1.25
C ASP A 217 -2.31 -22.04 -1.73
N ALA A 218 -3.34 -22.59 -1.08
CA ALA A 218 -4.73 -22.32 -1.41
C ALA A 218 -5.08 -20.83 -1.17
N LEU A 219 -4.65 -20.28 -0.03
CA LEU A 219 -4.84 -18.87 0.27
C LEU A 219 -4.10 -17.98 -0.73
N ARG A 220 -2.83 -18.24 -0.97
CA ARG A 220 -2.00 -17.45 -1.90
C ARG A 220 -2.57 -17.47 -3.30
N LEU A 221 -2.94 -18.66 -3.82
CA LEU A 221 -3.56 -18.79 -5.14
C LEU A 221 -4.90 -18.02 -5.21
N THR A 222 -5.72 -18.08 -4.15
CA THR A 222 -6.99 -17.35 -4.09
C THR A 222 -6.79 -15.84 -4.18
N LEU A 223 -5.77 -15.31 -3.50
CA LEU A 223 -5.49 -13.87 -3.47
C LEU A 223 -4.90 -13.33 -4.78
N ILE A 224 -4.18 -14.17 -5.54
CA ILE A 224 -3.55 -13.76 -6.79
C ILE A 224 -4.50 -13.91 -7.98
N THR A 225 -5.28 -15.00 -8.02
CA THR A 225 -6.12 -15.30 -9.19
C THR A 225 -7.40 -14.46 -9.25
N GLY A 226 -7.77 -14.04 -10.45
CA GLY A 226 -9.04 -13.35 -10.74
C GLY A 226 -9.11 -11.93 -10.16
N ASN A 227 -7.98 -11.28 -9.93
CA ASN A 227 -7.88 -9.88 -9.55
C ASN A 227 -7.32 -9.07 -10.71
N ALA A 228 -7.93 -7.92 -10.99
CA ALA A 228 -7.32 -6.90 -11.83
C ALA A 228 -6.72 -5.80 -10.92
N PRO A 229 -5.58 -5.21 -11.29
CA PRO A 229 -4.98 -4.11 -10.55
C PRO A 229 -6.00 -2.99 -10.24
N GLY A 230 -5.99 -2.48 -9.02
CA GLY A 230 -6.89 -1.42 -8.58
C GLY A 230 -8.33 -1.83 -8.26
N ASN A 231 -8.72 -3.09 -8.47
CA ASN A 231 -10.07 -3.57 -8.21
C ASN A 231 -10.16 -4.39 -6.92
N ASP A 232 -11.24 -4.16 -6.17
CA ASP A 232 -11.51 -4.90 -4.94
C ASP A 232 -11.90 -6.35 -5.22
N MET A 233 -11.47 -7.24 -4.33
CA MET A 233 -11.83 -8.64 -4.34
C MET A 233 -12.76 -8.99 -3.18
N ARG A 234 -13.81 -9.76 -3.46
CA ARG A 234 -14.62 -10.37 -2.41
C ARG A 234 -14.02 -11.72 -2.02
N PHE A 235 -13.85 -11.93 -0.73
CA PHE A 235 -13.36 -13.19 -0.19
C PHE A 235 -14.51 -14.15 0.06
N TYR A 236 -14.39 -15.36 -0.49
CA TYR A 236 -15.33 -16.46 -0.29
C TYR A 236 -14.56 -17.73 0.11
N TRP A 237 -15.06 -18.44 1.08
CA TRP A 237 -14.47 -19.71 1.53
C TRP A 237 -14.48 -20.77 0.42
N GLU A 238 -15.52 -20.81 -0.37
CA GLU A 238 -15.67 -21.71 -1.52
C GLU A 238 -14.58 -21.49 -2.57
N ARG A 239 -14.10 -20.25 -2.71
CA ARG A 239 -13.00 -19.93 -3.62
C ARG A 239 -11.67 -20.47 -3.11
N VAL A 240 -11.43 -20.40 -1.79
CA VAL A 240 -10.23 -20.99 -1.18
C VAL A 240 -10.26 -22.51 -1.32
N GLU A 241 -11.41 -23.13 -1.10
CA GLU A 241 -11.58 -24.58 -1.32
C GLU A 241 -11.32 -24.98 -2.77
N SER A 242 -11.81 -24.21 -3.73
CA SER A 242 -11.54 -24.41 -5.16
C SER A 242 -10.04 -24.31 -5.47
N SER A 243 -9.35 -23.34 -4.88
CA SER A 243 -7.90 -23.18 -5.02
C SER A 243 -7.12 -24.37 -4.43
N ARG A 244 -7.54 -24.86 -3.25
CA ARG A 244 -6.99 -26.10 -2.67
C ARG A 244 -7.17 -27.30 -3.59
N ASN A 245 -8.37 -27.46 -4.15
CA ASN A 245 -8.67 -28.56 -5.04
C ASN A 245 -7.84 -28.48 -6.33
N PHE A 246 -7.58 -27.28 -6.84
CA PHE A 246 -6.69 -27.07 -7.96
C PHE A 246 -5.23 -27.44 -7.64
N ALA A 247 -4.71 -27.02 -6.49
CA ALA A 247 -3.38 -27.42 -6.03
C ALA A 247 -3.26 -28.95 -5.89
N ASN A 248 -4.27 -29.59 -5.28
CA ASN A 248 -4.33 -31.06 -5.18
C ASN A 248 -4.39 -31.75 -6.55
N LYS A 249 -5.05 -31.14 -7.54
CA LYS A 249 -5.07 -31.67 -8.91
C LYS A 249 -3.67 -31.69 -9.52
N ILE A 250 -2.91 -30.62 -9.37
CA ILE A 250 -1.51 -30.54 -9.84
C ILE A 250 -0.66 -31.58 -9.12
N TRP A 251 -0.78 -31.66 -7.79
CA TRP A 251 -0.06 -32.66 -6.98
C TRP A 251 -0.34 -34.09 -7.44
N ASN A 252 -1.61 -34.45 -7.61
CA ASN A 252 -1.97 -35.80 -8.00
C ASN A 252 -1.54 -36.14 -9.44
N ALA A 253 -1.62 -35.20 -10.37
CA ALA A 253 -1.10 -35.36 -11.72
C ALA A 253 0.41 -35.55 -11.70
N SER A 254 1.15 -34.75 -10.96
CA SER A 254 2.60 -34.92 -10.81
C SER A 254 2.97 -36.25 -10.18
N ARG A 255 2.26 -36.66 -9.12
CA ARG A 255 2.45 -37.98 -8.47
C ARG A 255 2.19 -39.12 -9.43
N PHE A 256 1.15 -39.05 -10.24
CA PHE A 256 0.85 -40.05 -11.25
C PHE A 256 2.00 -40.16 -12.27
N ILE A 257 2.53 -39.05 -12.76
CA ILE A 257 3.69 -39.02 -13.65
C ILE A 257 4.89 -39.68 -12.96
N MET A 258 5.23 -39.29 -11.76
CA MET A 258 6.37 -39.83 -11.01
C MET A 258 6.28 -41.35 -10.81
N MET A 259 5.11 -41.84 -10.44
CA MET A 259 4.88 -43.31 -10.31
C MET A 259 5.10 -44.05 -11.63
N ASN A 260 4.78 -43.44 -12.76
CA ASN A 260 4.97 -44.08 -14.09
C ASN A 260 6.41 -43.95 -14.60
N LEU A 261 7.20 -43.05 -14.02
CA LEU A 261 8.62 -42.88 -14.34
C LEU A 261 9.54 -43.71 -13.44
N GLU A 262 9.01 -44.32 -12.38
CA GLU A 262 9.80 -45.15 -11.47
C GLU A 262 10.56 -46.25 -12.22
N GLY A 263 11.89 -46.30 -12.04
CA GLY A 263 12.78 -47.24 -12.72
C GLY A 263 13.04 -46.95 -14.20
N LYS A 264 12.56 -45.81 -14.72
CA LYS A 264 12.81 -45.37 -16.10
C LYS A 264 13.78 -44.20 -16.15
N THR A 265 14.68 -44.22 -17.12
CA THR A 265 15.52 -43.04 -17.42
C THR A 265 14.75 -42.17 -18.40
N VAL A 266 14.49 -40.92 -17.98
CA VAL A 266 13.89 -39.91 -18.86
C VAL A 266 15.00 -39.32 -19.72
N THR A 267 14.88 -39.42 -21.02
CA THR A 267 15.79 -38.86 -22.02
C THR A 267 15.01 -37.89 -22.90
N GLU A 268 15.69 -36.84 -23.36
CA GLU A 268 15.11 -36.01 -24.43
C GLU A 268 14.95 -36.85 -25.72
N PRO A 269 13.88 -36.65 -26.50
CA PRO A 269 13.73 -37.31 -27.78
C PRO A 269 14.88 -36.90 -28.70
N ALA A 270 15.50 -37.92 -29.35
CA ALA A 270 16.64 -37.70 -30.25
C ALA A 270 16.27 -36.86 -31.48
N ASP A 271 15.03 -37.03 -31.98
CA ASP A 271 14.46 -36.24 -33.08
C ASP A 271 13.00 -35.92 -32.80
N LEU A 272 12.68 -34.62 -32.79
CA LEU A 272 11.30 -34.12 -32.63
C LEU A 272 10.38 -34.55 -33.80
N ASN A 273 10.96 -34.93 -34.96
CA ASN A 273 10.19 -35.40 -36.09
C ASN A 273 9.62 -36.83 -35.88
N GLU A 274 10.24 -37.60 -34.99
CA GLU A 274 9.79 -38.98 -34.66
C GLU A 274 8.61 -39.00 -33.68
N LEU A 275 8.29 -37.83 -33.04
CA LEU A 275 7.17 -37.72 -32.14
C LEU A 275 5.82 -37.87 -32.86
N CYS A 276 4.85 -38.47 -32.21
CA CYS A 276 3.49 -38.56 -32.73
C CYS A 276 2.82 -37.15 -32.78
N LEU A 277 1.70 -37.04 -33.47
CA LEU A 277 1.03 -35.76 -33.68
C LEU A 277 0.60 -35.11 -32.34
N GLU A 278 0.15 -35.93 -31.42
CA GLU A 278 -0.30 -35.53 -30.09
C GLU A 278 0.84 -34.92 -29.25
N ASP A 279 2.03 -35.54 -29.31
CA ASP A 279 3.22 -35.06 -28.62
C ASP A 279 3.70 -33.75 -29.22
N LYS A 280 3.74 -33.62 -30.52
CA LYS A 280 4.07 -32.36 -31.22
C LYS A 280 3.10 -31.26 -30.87
N TRP A 281 1.81 -31.56 -30.79
CA TRP A 281 0.77 -30.61 -30.42
C TRP A 281 0.94 -30.11 -28.97
N ILE A 282 1.14 -31.03 -28.00
CA ILE A 282 1.28 -30.62 -26.59
C ILE A 282 2.56 -29.82 -26.35
N LEU A 283 3.68 -30.15 -26.98
CA LEU A 283 4.92 -29.41 -26.89
C LEU A 283 4.77 -28.00 -27.50
N SER A 284 4.13 -27.90 -28.68
CA SER A 284 3.83 -26.60 -29.29
C SER A 284 2.95 -25.75 -28.41
N LYS A 285 1.92 -26.35 -27.82
CA LYS A 285 1.01 -25.67 -26.89
C LYS A 285 1.73 -25.23 -25.63
N LEU A 286 2.59 -26.05 -25.05
CA LEU A 286 3.40 -25.73 -23.89
C LEU A 286 4.31 -24.53 -24.14
N ASN A 287 5.04 -24.53 -25.25
CA ASN A 287 5.92 -23.41 -25.62
C ASN A 287 5.15 -22.10 -25.83
N THR A 288 3.95 -22.18 -26.41
CA THR A 288 3.07 -20.98 -26.55
C THR A 288 2.65 -20.44 -25.19
N VAL A 289 2.17 -21.33 -24.30
CA VAL A 289 1.72 -20.94 -22.95
C VAL A 289 2.88 -20.37 -22.11
N ILE A 290 4.07 -20.98 -22.18
CA ILE A 290 5.27 -20.47 -21.48
C ILE A 290 5.55 -19.02 -21.91
N ARG A 291 5.56 -18.75 -23.22
CA ARG A 291 5.80 -17.41 -23.75
C ARG A 291 4.73 -16.42 -23.28
N GLU A 292 3.45 -16.76 -23.48
CA GLU A 292 2.33 -15.90 -23.08
C GLU A 292 2.34 -15.60 -21.57
N VAL A 293 2.63 -16.59 -20.73
CA VAL A 293 2.71 -16.40 -19.27
C VAL A 293 3.89 -15.51 -18.91
N THR A 294 5.06 -15.72 -19.51
CA THR A 294 6.25 -14.89 -19.25
C THR A 294 5.98 -13.45 -19.63
N ASP A 295 5.50 -13.20 -20.85
CA ASP A 295 5.20 -11.85 -21.35
C ASP A 295 4.16 -11.14 -20.45
N ASN A 296 3.12 -11.86 -20.02
CA ASN A 296 2.10 -11.29 -19.14
C ASN A 296 2.59 -11.04 -17.71
N MET A 297 3.51 -11.87 -17.20
CA MET A 297 4.12 -11.63 -15.89
C MET A 297 5.04 -10.42 -15.92
N ASP A 298 5.84 -10.26 -16.98
CA ASP A 298 6.71 -9.09 -17.15
C ASP A 298 5.92 -7.78 -17.25
N LEU A 299 4.73 -7.83 -17.86
CA LEU A 299 3.81 -6.70 -17.96
C LEU A 299 2.90 -6.55 -16.72
N SER A 300 3.07 -7.35 -15.66
CA SER A 300 2.17 -7.41 -14.49
C SER A 300 0.70 -7.70 -14.84
N LEU A 301 0.46 -8.32 -16.00
CA LEU A 301 -0.86 -8.69 -16.53
C LEU A 301 -1.25 -10.13 -16.19
N ILE A 302 -0.92 -10.59 -14.99
CA ILE A 302 -1.14 -11.99 -14.56
C ILE A 302 -2.59 -12.45 -14.65
N HIS A 303 -3.56 -11.52 -14.56
CA HIS A 303 -4.98 -11.80 -14.72
C HIS A 303 -5.38 -12.26 -16.14
N ILE A 304 -4.55 -11.99 -17.15
CA ILE A 304 -4.77 -12.41 -18.55
C ILE A 304 -4.21 -13.81 -18.81
N SER A 305 -3.29 -14.26 -17.96
CA SER A 305 -2.63 -15.58 -18.09
C SER A 305 -3.47 -16.74 -17.58
N GLU A 306 -4.67 -16.50 -17.05
CA GLU A 306 -5.56 -17.58 -16.64
C GLU A 306 -6.00 -18.41 -17.86
N PRO A 307 -5.72 -19.75 -17.88
CA PRO A 307 -6.22 -20.60 -18.94
C PRO A 307 -7.75 -20.59 -18.88
N THR A 308 -8.38 -20.01 -19.89
CA THR A 308 -9.83 -20.09 -20.05
C THR A 308 -10.23 -21.54 -20.11
N ARG A 309 -10.85 -22.03 -19.05
CA ARG A 309 -11.54 -23.30 -19.05
C ARG A 309 -12.75 -23.16 -19.99
N ARG A 310 -12.63 -23.63 -21.20
CA ARG A 310 -13.78 -23.99 -22.03
C ARG A 310 -14.13 -25.45 -21.79
#